data_96e6d34ff5b856fee4e8315345028b06
#
_entry.id   96e6d34ff5b856fee4e8315345028b06
#
_cell.length_a   1.000
_cell.length_b   1.000
_cell.length_c   1.000
_cell.angle_alpha   90.00
_cell.angle_beta   90.00
_cell.angle_gamma   90.00
#
_symmetry.space_group_name_H-M   'P 1'
#
loop_
_entity.id
_entity.type
_entity.pdbx_description
1 polymer ?
#
loop_
_entity_poly.entity_id
_entity_poly.type
_entity_poly.pdbx_seq_one_letter_code
_entity_poly.pdbx_strand_id
1 'polypeptide(L)'
;MPLNASIKIGLTMGDPNGIGPEVLIKALKFMHPFQDWEPLIFGDTEVLTEINRVLDTPFSFEKITKNEPIKTKYVPDSFCLPVIDLAVQKDRKWKLGACSAWGGESAFQFVHCAIDNANNKNIDAIVTAPLAKEALHAAGHLFPGHTEMLSHFSNGKRSVMMLAVDDLRATMVTLHISLRQAIESLTPEIILDVMEITDSGLKRMGIPNPKLGIPGLNPHAG
;
A
#
# COMPACT_ATOMS: atom_id res chain seq x y z
N MET A 1 -12.39 -18.44 -11.16
CA MET A 1 -10.97 -18.19 -11.43
C MET A 1 -10.22 -19.48 -11.27
N PRO A 2 -9.27 -19.83 -12.13
CA PRO A 2 -8.48 -21.05 -11.93
C PRO A 2 -7.72 -20.94 -10.60
N LEU A 3 -7.82 -21.96 -9.76
CA LEU A 3 -7.29 -22.10 -8.40
C LEU A 3 -5.74 -22.16 -8.31
N ASN A 4 -5.00 -21.68 -9.31
CA ASN A 4 -3.54 -21.84 -9.39
C ASN A 4 -2.74 -20.58 -9.73
N ALA A 5 -3.31 -19.40 -9.68
CA ALA A 5 -2.51 -18.18 -9.79
C ALA A 5 -2.24 -17.65 -8.37
N SER A 6 -0.96 -17.67 -7.96
CA SER A 6 -0.52 -17.04 -6.72
C SER A 6 -0.83 -15.55 -6.76
N ILE A 7 -1.36 -15.00 -5.65
CA ILE A 7 -1.67 -13.58 -5.51
C ILE A 7 -0.35 -12.81 -5.37
N LYS A 8 -0.12 -11.82 -6.24
CA LYS A 8 1.07 -10.95 -6.14
C LYS A 8 0.77 -9.69 -5.36
N ILE A 9 1.51 -9.47 -4.29
CA ILE A 9 1.35 -8.31 -3.43
C ILE A 9 2.55 -7.38 -3.59
N GLY A 10 2.30 -6.16 -4.05
CA GLY A 10 3.28 -5.09 -4.09
C GLY A 10 3.49 -4.49 -2.71
N LEU A 11 4.73 -4.48 -2.24
CA LEU A 11 5.12 -3.98 -0.92
C LEU A 11 5.98 -2.73 -1.10
N THR A 12 5.50 -1.54 -0.73
CA THR A 12 6.33 -0.34 -0.80
C THR A 12 7.17 -0.20 0.47
N MET A 13 8.44 0.15 0.30
CA MET A 13 9.38 0.28 1.41
C MET A 13 9.09 1.48 2.34
N GLY A 14 8.30 2.46 1.89
CA GLY A 14 8.05 3.71 2.62
C GLY A 14 9.26 4.66 2.60
N ASP A 15 9.34 5.56 3.59
CA ASP A 15 10.49 6.48 3.70
C ASP A 15 11.76 5.68 4.06
N PRO A 16 12.79 5.68 3.20
CA PRO A 16 14.05 4.98 3.47
C PRO A 16 14.79 5.50 4.70
N ASN A 17 14.57 6.76 5.11
CA ASN A 17 15.14 7.32 6.33
C ASN A 17 14.34 7.01 7.59
N GLY A 18 13.11 6.48 7.43
CA GLY A 18 12.20 6.19 8.52
C GLY A 18 12.23 4.72 8.96
N ILE A 19 11.16 4.32 9.64
CA ILE A 19 10.97 2.95 10.15
C ILE A 19 10.50 1.97 9.07
N GLY A 20 10.09 2.48 7.88
CA GLY A 20 9.49 1.67 6.81
C GLY A 20 10.28 0.43 6.42
N PRO A 21 11.58 0.53 6.07
CA PRO A 21 12.40 -0.63 5.69
C PRO A 21 12.51 -1.67 6.80
N GLU A 22 12.65 -1.24 8.05
CA GLU A 22 12.74 -2.13 9.22
C GLU A 22 11.43 -2.89 9.43
N VAL A 23 10.29 -2.21 9.41
CA VAL A 23 8.97 -2.83 9.57
C VAL A 23 8.70 -3.82 8.44
N LEU A 24 9.04 -3.46 7.21
CA LEU A 24 8.88 -4.33 6.06
C LEU A 24 9.67 -5.64 6.22
N ILE A 25 10.96 -5.57 6.55
CA ILE A 25 11.82 -6.75 6.70
C ILE A 25 11.36 -7.62 7.87
N LYS A 26 10.98 -7.02 9.01
CA LYS A 26 10.46 -7.77 10.16
C LYS A 26 9.14 -8.47 9.83
N ALA A 27 8.23 -7.81 9.12
CA ALA A 27 6.97 -8.41 8.69
C ALA A 27 7.21 -9.58 7.73
N LEU A 28 8.09 -9.41 6.75
CA LEU A 28 8.48 -10.49 5.83
C LEU A 28 9.09 -11.68 6.58
N LYS A 29 9.98 -11.44 7.55
CA LYS A 29 10.55 -12.52 8.38
C LYS A 29 9.48 -13.27 9.17
N PHE A 30 8.51 -12.55 9.72
CA PHE A 30 7.41 -13.15 10.49
C PHE A 30 6.47 -13.99 9.62
N MET A 31 6.25 -13.58 8.37
CA MET A 31 5.30 -14.22 7.45
C MET A 31 5.94 -15.30 6.56
N HIS A 32 7.26 -15.41 6.52
CA HIS A 32 7.97 -16.42 5.72
C HIS A 32 7.75 -17.84 6.27
N PRO A 33 7.55 -18.88 5.42
CA PRO A 33 7.46 -18.84 3.96
C PRO A 33 6.10 -18.33 3.45
N PHE A 34 6.09 -17.66 2.29
CA PHE A 34 4.86 -17.15 1.67
C PHE A 34 4.22 -18.24 0.81
N GLN A 35 3.18 -18.90 1.30
CA GLN A 35 2.57 -20.06 0.63
C GLN A 35 1.46 -19.66 -0.35
N ASP A 36 0.68 -18.67 0.01
CA ASP A 36 -0.54 -18.29 -0.73
C ASP A 36 -0.39 -17.03 -1.58
N TRP A 37 0.76 -16.36 -1.50
CA TRP A 37 1.02 -15.11 -2.20
C TRP A 37 2.51 -14.92 -2.49
N GLU A 38 2.80 -14.01 -3.44
CA GLU A 38 4.15 -13.66 -3.86
C GLU A 38 4.47 -12.20 -3.52
N PRO A 39 5.54 -11.91 -2.78
CA PRO A 39 5.98 -10.54 -2.52
C PRO A 39 6.68 -9.95 -3.75
N LEU A 40 6.38 -8.68 -4.05
CA LEU A 40 7.15 -7.84 -4.95
C LEU A 40 7.43 -6.51 -4.26
N ILE A 41 8.68 -6.25 -3.94
CA ILE A 41 9.05 -5.04 -3.19
C ILE A 41 9.31 -3.88 -4.17
N PHE A 42 8.82 -2.69 -3.82
CA PHE A 42 9.14 -1.42 -4.46
C PHE A 42 9.99 -0.60 -3.49
N GLY A 43 11.27 -0.45 -3.79
CA GLY A 43 12.19 0.13 -2.82
C GLY A 43 13.57 0.42 -3.37
N ASP A 44 14.49 0.59 -2.46
CA ASP A 44 15.92 0.77 -2.71
C ASP A 44 16.67 -0.45 -2.17
N THR A 45 17.25 -1.23 -3.06
CA THR A 45 17.91 -2.52 -2.75
C THR A 45 19.07 -2.34 -1.78
N GLU A 46 19.83 -1.24 -1.88
CA GLU A 46 20.98 -1.02 -0.98
C GLU A 46 20.52 -0.66 0.43
N VAL A 47 19.47 0.17 0.57
CA VAL A 47 18.88 0.46 1.89
C VAL A 47 18.32 -0.82 2.52
N LEU A 48 17.57 -1.61 1.76
CA LEU A 48 17.05 -2.89 2.24
C LEU A 48 18.19 -3.85 2.67
N THR A 49 19.27 -3.92 1.90
CA THR A 49 20.41 -4.77 2.23
C THR A 49 21.08 -4.33 3.53
N GLU A 50 21.27 -3.02 3.73
CA GLU A 50 21.91 -2.51 4.95
C GLU A 50 21.00 -2.73 6.19
N ILE A 51 19.72 -2.45 6.08
CA ILE A 51 18.76 -2.71 7.19
C ILE A 51 18.67 -4.21 7.48
N ASN A 52 18.63 -5.05 6.46
CA ASN A 52 18.64 -6.51 6.61
C ASN A 52 19.88 -7.00 7.38
N ARG A 53 21.05 -6.43 7.06
CA ARG A 53 22.30 -6.72 7.76
C ARG A 53 22.23 -6.33 9.24
N VAL A 54 21.68 -5.14 9.54
CA VAL A 54 21.51 -4.66 10.93
C VAL A 54 20.53 -5.53 11.73
N LEU A 55 19.47 -6.01 11.08
CA LEU A 55 18.46 -6.85 11.70
C LEU A 55 18.83 -8.33 11.80
N ASP A 56 19.99 -8.72 11.26
CA ASP A 56 20.45 -10.10 11.17
C ASP A 56 19.35 -11.04 10.64
N THR A 57 18.83 -10.72 9.44
CA THR A 57 17.80 -11.53 8.80
C THR A 57 18.37 -12.25 7.58
N PRO A 58 17.81 -13.42 7.19
CA PRO A 58 18.40 -14.27 6.16
C PRO A 58 18.10 -13.83 4.73
N PHE A 59 17.42 -12.69 4.53
CA PHE A 59 17.00 -12.28 3.20
C PHE A 59 18.15 -11.78 2.32
N SER A 60 18.01 -12.04 1.04
CA SER A 60 18.72 -11.37 -0.04
C SER A 60 17.72 -10.72 -0.99
N PHE A 61 18.15 -9.76 -1.78
CA PHE A 61 17.28 -8.97 -2.64
C PHE A 61 17.72 -9.07 -4.09
N GLU A 62 16.83 -9.60 -4.92
CA GLU A 62 17.03 -9.65 -6.38
C GLU A 62 16.59 -8.32 -6.99
N LYS A 63 17.54 -7.58 -7.54
CA LYS A 63 17.27 -6.29 -8.17
C LYS A 63 16.63 -6.46 -9.54
N ILE A 64 15.46 -5.84 -9.70
CA ILE A 64 14.73 -5.70 -10.96
C ILE A 64 14.74 -4.24 -11.36
N THR A 65 15.12 -3.92 -12.57
CA THR A 65 15.08 -2.54 -13.08
C THR A 65 13.64 -2.16 -13.43
N LYS A 66 13.23 -0.92 -13.15
CA LYS A 66 11.85 -0.42 -13.34
C LYS A 66 11.21 -0.78 -14.70
N ASN A 67 12.01 -0.83 -15.77
CA ASN A 67 11.54 -1.06 -17.15
C ASN A 67 11.70 -2.52 -17.59
N GLU A 68 12.20 -3.40 -16.74
CA GLU A 68 12.32 -4.81 -17.07
C GLU A 68 11.02 -5.56 -16.81
N PRO A 69 10.66 -6.53 -17.67
CA PRO A 69 9.51 -7.36 -17.39
C PRO A 69 9.75 -8.18 -16.12
N ILE A 70 8.76 -8.20 -15.23
CA ILE A 70 8.80 -9.00 -13.99
C ILE A 70 8.76 -10.49 -14.38
N LYS A 71 9.93 -11.07 -14.63
CA LYS A 71 10.09 -12.49 -15.01
C LYS A 71 10.39 -13.39 -13.83
N THR A 72 10.66 -12.82 -12.66
CA THR A 72 11.00 -13.57 -11.46
C THR A 72 9.82 -14.39 -10.99
N LYS A 73 10.02 -15.69 -10.96
CA LYS A 73 9.10 -16.62 -10.30
C LYS A 73 9.56 -16.75 -8.85
N TYR A 74 8.79 -16.21 -7.94
CA TYR A 74 9.05 -16.38 -6.51
C TYR A 74 9.03 -17.86 -6.15
N VAL A 75 10.00 -18.28 -5.35
CA VAL A 75 10.05 -19.63 -4.78
C VAL A 75 9.67 -19.51 -3.29
N PRO A 76 8.61 -20.15 -2.81
CA PRO A 76 8.05 -19.94 -1.46
C PRO A 76 9.06 -20.08 -0.31
N ASP A 77 10.01 -20.99 -0.41
CA ASP A 77 11.04 -21.24 0.60
C ASP A 77 12.31 -20.42 0.38
N SER A 78 12.35 -19.58 -0.67
CA SER A 78 13.51 -18.75 -0.98
C SER A 78 13.56 -17.53 -0.06
N PHE A 79 14.73 -17.26 0.48
CA PHE A 79 15.04 -16.00 1.16
C PHE A 79 15.47 -14.90 0.17
N CYS A 80 15.46 -15.16 -1.13
CA CYS A 80 15.73 -14.15 -2.15
C CYS A 80 14.42 -13.50 -2.59
N LEU A 81 14.27 -12.20 -2.31
CA LEU A 81 13.06 -11.42 -2.55
C LEU A 81 13.23 -10.48 -3.74
N PRO A 82 12.27 -10.45 -4.68
CA PRO A 82 12.32 -9.55 -5.84
C PRO A 82 12.06 -8.11 -5.42
N VAL A 83 12.90 -7.18 -5.88
CA VAL A 83 12.79 -5.74 -5.62
C VAL A 83 12.83 -4.98 -6.93
N ILE A 84 11.77 -4.26 -7.26
CA ILE A 84 11.84 -3.20 -8.26
C ILE A 84 12.65 -2.06 -7.64
N ASP A 85 13.89 -1.94 -8.09
CA ASP A 85 14.84 -0.99 -7.54
C ASP A 85 14.62 0.40 -8.14
N LEU A 86 14.24 1.33 -7.29
CA LEU A 86 13.93 2.71 -7.61
C LEU A 86 14.92 3.65 -6.92
N ALA A 87 16.22 3.32 -6.95
CA ALA A 87 17.26 4.21 -6.43
C ALA A 87 17.14 5.61 -7.05
N VAL A 88 16.52 6.54 -6.31
CA VAL A 88 16.02 7.82 -6.83
C VAL A 88 17.12 8.82 -7.15
N GLN A 89 18.31 8.70 -6.61
CA GLN A 89 19.44 9.60 -6.93
C GLN A 89 20.80 8.97 -6.65
N LYS A 90 21.81 9.31 -7.49
CA LYS A 90 23.20 8.87 -7.31
C LYS A 90 23.88 9.47 -6.07
N ASP A 91 23.43 10.67 -5.64
CA ASP A 91 23.96 11.36 -4.45
C ASP A 91 23.10 11.07 -3.24
N ARG A 92 23.18 9.83 -2.78
CA ARG A 92 22.43 9.36 -1.61
C ARG A 92 22.77 10.15 -0.36
N LYS A 93 21.79 10.86 0.17
CA LYS A 93 21.83 11.43 1.52
C LYS A 93 21.02 10.56 2.50
N TRP A 94 21.15 9.23 2.39
CA TRP A 94 20.50 8.33 3.32
C TRP A 94 21.04 8.53 4.73
N LYS A 95 20.14 8.87 5.65
CA LYS A 95 20.44 9.04 7.06
C LYS A 95 19.24 8.61 7.87
N LEU A 96 19.37 7.51 8.58
CA LEU A 96 18.30 6.97 9.41
C LEU A 96 17.83 7.99 10.44
N GLY A 97 16.51 8.14 10.62
CA GLY A 97 15.87 9.07 11.52
C GLY A 97 15.83 10.52 11.03
N ALA A 98 16.29 10.82 9.81
CA ALA A 98 16.24 12.17 9.26
C ALA A 98 15.00 12.37 8.36
N CYS A 99 14.22 13.42 8.59
CA CYS A 99 13.22 13.89 7.65
C CYS A 99 13.93 14.65 6.51
N SER A 100 13.77 14.20 5.26
CA SER A 100 14.43 14.82 4.11
C SER A 100 13.58 14.74 2.84
N ALA A 101 13.77 15.72 1.94
CA ALA A 101 13.15 15.71 0.62
C ALA A 101 13.53 14.44 -0.19
N TRP A 102 14.77 13.94 -0.03
CA TRP A 102 15.18 12.69 -0.68
C TRP A 102 14.37 11.48 -0.19
N GLY A 103 14.13 11.36 1.12
CA GLY A 103 13.29 10.30 1.69
C GLY A 103 11.85 10.40 1.21
N GLY A 104 11.31 11.62 1.14
CA GLY A 104 9.97 11.90 0.64
C GLY A 104 9.81 11.58 -0.85
N GLU A 105 10.77 11.98 -1.70
CA GLU A 105 10.80 11.64 -3.12
C GLU A 105 10.88 10.13 -3.34
N SER A 106 11.76 9.46 -2.59
CA SER A 106 11.89 8.00 -2.67
C SER A 106 10.59 7.29 -2.31
N ALA A 107 9.96 7.66 -1.18
CA ALA A 107 8.69 7.09 -0.76
C ALA A 107 7.59 7.33 -1.79
N PHE A 108 7.53 8.54 -2.38
CA PHE A 108 6.60 8.85 -3.46
C PHE A 108 6.80 7.94 -4.67
N GLN A 109 8.04 7.79 -5.15
CA GLN A 109 8.35 6.96 -6.31
C GLN A 109 8.02 5.48 -6.07
N PHE A 110 8.23 4.96 -4.86
CA PHE A 110 7.87 3.59 -4.53
C PHE A 110 6.36 3.36 -4.62
N VAL A 111 5.58 4.25 -4.04
CA VAL A 111 4.10 4.17 -4.09
C VAL A 111 3.60 4.36 -5.52
N HIS A 112 4.10 5.36 -6.25
CA HIS A 112 3.68 5.63 -7.63
C HIS A 112 3.98 4.45 -8.56
N CYS A 113 5.19 3.88 -8.47
CA CYS A 113 5.55 2.70 -9.26
C CYS A 113 4.70 1.47 -8.91
N ALA A 114 4.36 1.27 -7.63
CA ALA A 114 3.46 0.20 -7.22
C ALA A 114 2.05 0.39 -7.80
N ILE A 115 1.55 1.62 -7.83
CA ILE A 115 0.25 1.95 -8.44
C ILE A 115 0.27 1.67 -9.95
N ASP A 116 1.33 2.07 -10.67
CA ASP A 116 1.49 1.77 -12.10
C ASP A 116 1.45 0.25 -12.35
N ASN A 117 2.13 -0.53 -11.51
CA ASN A 117 2.13 -1.99 -11.62
C ASN A 117 0.75 -2.60 -11.32
N ALA A 118 0.00 -2.06 -10.36
CA ALA A 118 -1.36 -2.48 -10.08
C ALA A 118 -2.32 -2.15 -11.24
N ASN A 119 -2.23 -0.93 -11.80
CA ASN A 119 -3.01 -0.52 -12.97
C ASN A 119 -2.75 -1.41 -14.17
N ASN A 120 -1.49 -1.86 -14.36
CA ASN A 120 -1.08 -2.76 -15.43
C ASN A 120 -1.33 -4.25 -15.10
N LYS A 121 -1.94 -4.56 -13.95
CA LYS A 121 -2.24 -5.94 -13.49
C LYS A 121 -0.99 -6.83 -13.32
N ASN A 122 0.15 -6.23 -13.04
CA ASN A 122 1.37 -6.92 -12.68
C ASN A 122 1.37 -7.39 -11.21
N ILE A 123 0.57 -6.74 -10.37
CA ILE A 123 0.29 -7.06 -8.97
C ILE A 123 -1.21 -6.95 -8.68
N ASP A 124 -1.69 -7.70 -7.70
CA ASP A 124 -3.11 -7.80 -7.33
C ASP A 124 -3.51 -6.85 -6.21
N ALA A 125 -2.55 -6.49 -5.35
CA ALA A 125 -2.75 -5.59 -4.21
C ALA A 125 -1.48 -4.82 -3.88
N ILE A 126 -1.63 -3.72 -3.13
CA ILE A 126 -0.53 -2.91 -2.61
C ILE A 126 -0.61 -2.86 -1.10
N VAL A 127 0.50 -3.12 -0.43
CA VAL A 127 0.70 -2.89 1.00
C VAL A 127 1.80 -1.85 1.17
N THR A 128 1.53 -0.80 1.94
CA THR A 128 2.45 0.33 2.09
C THR A 128 3.10 0.34 3.47
N ALA A 129 4.44 0.45 3.51
CA ALA A 129 5.16 0.79 4.72
C ALA A 129 5.05 2.31 5.00
N PRO A 130 5.28 2.76 6.26
CA PRO A 130 5.10 4.16 6.63
C PRO A 130 5.97 5.14 5.84
N LEU A 131 5.41 6.30 5.53
CA LEU A 131 6.11 7.45 5.00
C LEU A 131 5.97 8.65 5.95
N ALA A 132 6.91 9.60 5.88
CA ALA A 132 6.84 10.86 6.60
C ALA A 132 6.17 11.92 5.71
N LYS A 133 5.01 12.47 6.15
CA LYS A 133 4.28 13.51 5.40
C LYS A 133 5.13 14.76 5.19
N GLU A 134 5.90 15.16 6.21
CA GLU A 134 6.82 16.30 6.13
C GLU A 134 7.91 16.08 5.07
N ALA A 135 8.46 14.86 4.97
CA ALA A 135 9.43 14.52 3.95
C ALA A 135 8.80 14.54 2.54
N LEU A 136 7.56 14.02 2.41
CA LEU A 136 6.80 14.04 1.17
C LEU A 136 6.55 15.46 0.69
N HIS A 137 6.12 16.36 1.59
CA HIS A 137 5.91 17.77 1.30
C HIS A 137 7.22 18.49 0.98
N ALA A 138 8.31 18.19 1.69
CA ALA A 138 9.63 18.74 1.40
C ALA A 138 10.15 18.34 0.01
N ALA A 139 9.71 17.20 -0.52
CA ALA A 139 9.96 16.75 -1.89
C ALA A 139 9.05 17.42 -2.93
N GLY A 140 8.08 18.25 -2.51
CA GLY A 140 7.13 18.94 -3.40
C GLY A 140 5.84 18.17 -3.67
N HIS A 141 5.64 17.01 -3.05
CA HIS A 141 4.43 16.19 -3.21
C HIS A 141 3.41 16.53 -2.12
N LEU A 142 2.43 17.37 -2.43
CA LEU A 142 1.45 17.90 -1.49
C LEU A 142 0.25 16.96 -1.25
N PHE A 143 0.53 15.66 -1.05
CA PHE A 143 -0.49 14.69 -0.69
C PHE A 143 -0.60 14.56 0.85
N PRO A 144 -1.83 14.47 1.40
CA PRO A 144 -2.05 14.22 2.83
C PRO A 144 -1.53 12.86 3.32
N GLY A 145 -1.45 11.87 2.42
CA GLY A 145 -0.95 10.53 2.71
C GLY A 145 -1.11 9.54 1.57
N HIS A 146 -0.98 8.25 1.89
CA HIS A 146 -1.08 7.16 0.92
C HIS A 146 -2.46 7.10 0.23
N THR A 147 -3.54 7.29 0.98
CA THR A 147 -4.91 7.17 0.45
C THR A 147 -5.15 8.10 -0.71
N GLU A 148 -4.70 9.36 -0.58
CA GLU A 148 -4.88 10.38 -1.60
C GLU A 148 -3.99 10.12 -2.82
N MET A 149 -2.75 9.62 -2.60
CA MET A 149 -1.87 9.18 -3.68
C MET A 149 -2.46 7.99 -4.44
N LEU A 150 -2.90 6.96 -3.73
CA LEU A 150 -3.55 5.78 -4.30
C LEU A 150 -4.80 6.18 -5.09
N SER A 151 -5.65 7.04 -4.54
CA SER A 151 -6.86 7.53 -5.22
C SER A 151 -6.53 8.35 -6.47
N HIS A 152 -5.53 9.22 -6.40
CA HIS A 152 -5.14 10.11 -7.49
C HIS A 152 -4.58 9.36 -8.71
N PHE A 153 -3.73 8.35 -8.47
CA PHE A 153 -2.99 7.67 -9.54
C PHE A 153 -3.60 6.34 -9.99
N SER A 154 -4.60 5.79 -9.28
CA SER A 154 -5.16 4.46 -9.59
C SER A 154 -6.22 4.44 -10.70
N ASN A 155 -6.43 5.51 -11.46
CA ASN A 155 -7.54 5.64 -12.42
C ASN A 155 -8.92 5.35 -11.78
N GLY A 156 -8.99 5.30 -10.46
CA GLY A 156 -10.20 5.08 -9.68
C GLY A 156 -11.02 6.37 -9.58
N LYS A 157 -12.33 6.23 -9.58
CA LYS A 157 -13.22 7.38 -9.43
C LYS A 157 -13.29 7.86 -7.99
N ARG A 158 -13.27 6.93 -7.02
CA ARG A 158 -13.36 7.20 -5.59
C ARG A 158 -12.74 6.05 -4.80
N SER A 159 -12.04 6.39 -3.73
CA SER A 159 -11.60 5.42 -2.72
C SER A 159 -12.51 5.43 -1.51
N VAL A 160 -12.69 4.29 -0.88
CA VAL A 160 -13.44 4.13 0.37
C VAL A 160 -12.52 3.48 1.39
N MET A 161 -12.40 4.09 2.57
CA MET A 161 -11.65 3.51 3.67
C MET A 161 -12.48 2.45 4.36
N MET A 162 -11.89 1.26 4.52
CA MET A 162 -12.47 0.15 5.25
C MET A 162 -11.56 -0.21 6.43
N LEU A 163 -12.15 -0.29 7.62
CA LEU A 163 -11.53 -0.94 8.78
C LEU A 163 -12.03 -2.37 8.85
N ALA A 164 -11.13 -3.32 9.07
CA ALA A 164 -11.48 -4.73 9.13
C ALA A 164 -10.83 -5.38 10.35
N VAL A 165 -11.62 -6.11 11.12
CA VAL A 165 -11.18 -6.95 12.25
C VAL A 165 -11.96 -8.26 12.16
N ASP A 166 -11.27 -9.35 11.95
CA ASP A 166 -11.87 -10.67 11.73
C ASP A 166 -12.99 -10.63 10.67
N ASP A 167 -14.22 -10.90 11.07
CA ASP A 167 -15.39 -10.86 10.18
C ASP A 167 -16.11 -9.52 10.15
N LEU A 168 -15.75 -8.60 11.03
CA LEU A 168 -16.33 -7.26 11.07
C LEU A 168 -15.58 -6.32 10.11
N ARG A 169 -16.34 -5.67 9.24
CA ARG A 169 -15.82 -4.64 8.31
C ARG A 169 -16.69 -3.40 8.42
N ALA A 170 -16.04 -2.26 8.53
CA ALA A 170 -16.73 -0.96 8.57
C ALA A 170 -16.14 -0.04 7.51
N THR A 171 -16.98 0.45 6.61
CA THR A 171 -16.65 1.48 5.62
C THR A 171 -17.19 2.83 6.04
N MET A 172 -16.43 3.87 5.77
CA MET A 172 -16.78 5.23 6.17
C MET A 172 -17.22 6.05 4.94
N VAL A 173 -18.38 6.69 5.06
CA VAL A 173 -18.91 7.56 4.00
C VAL A 173 -18.14 8.88 3.95
N THR A 174 -17.74 9.39 5.11
CA THR A 174 -16.96 10.63 5.26
C THR A 174 -15.73 10.39 6.13
N LEU A 175 -14.65 11.11 5.87
CA LEU A 175 -13.35 10.98 6.55
C LEU A 175 -12.74 12.35 6.81
N HIS A 176 -12.11 12.51 7.98
CA HIS A 176 -11.27 13.67 8.32
C HIS A 176 -11.97 15.04 8.21
N ILE A 177 -13.29 15.07 8.40
CA ILE A 177 -14.09 16.30 8.41
C ILE A 177 -14.82 16.48 9.75
N SER A 178 -15.26 17.70 10.05
CA SER A 178 -16.06 17.95 11.25
C SER A 178 -17.45 17.28 11.17
N LEU A 179 -18.09 17.01 12.31
CA LEU A 179 -19.45 16.46 12.34
C LEU A 179 -20.44 17.34 11.57
N ARG A 180 -20.32 18.66 11.64
CA ARG A 180 -21.17 19.58 10.88
C ARG A 180 -21.01 19.34 9.37
N GLN A 181 -19.79 19.30 8.88
CA GLN A 181 -19.50 19.02 7.48
C GLN A 181 -19.96 17.61 7.06
N ALA A 182 -19.82 16.62 7.95
CA ALA A 182 -20.31 15.28 7.68
C ALA A 182 -21.81 15.27 7.43
N ILE A 183 -22.60 15.94 8.30
CA ILE A 183 -24.06 16.04 8.15
C ILE A 183 -24.41 16.77 6.83
N GLU A 184 -23.75 17.89 6.56
CA GLU A 184 -24.02 18.72 5.37
C GLU A 184 -23.63 18.03 4.05
N SER A 185 -22.62 17.11 4.08
CA SER A 185 -22.12 16.40 2.90
C SER A 185 -22.86 15.09 2.60
N LEU A 186 -23.65 14.57 3.53
CA LEU A 186 -24.36 13.31 3.32
C LEU A 186 -25.51 13.50 2.33
N THR A 187 -25.43 12.77 1.20
CA THR A 187 -26.50 12.66 0.21
C THR A 187 -26.75 11.18 -0.11
N PRO A 188 -27.93 10.81 -0.62
CA PRO A 188 -28.20 9.45 -1.07
C PRO A 188 -27.16 8.94 -2.07
N GLU A 189 -26.69 9.79 -2.98
CA GLU A 189 -25.74 9.44 -4.03
C GLU A 189 -24.40 9.05 -3.44
N ILE A 190 -23.89 9.82 -2.46
CA ILE A 190 -22.62 9.51 -1.80
C ILE A 190 -22.70 8.18 -1.03
N ILE A 191 -23.83 7.93 -0.38
CA ILE A 191 -24.05 6.68 0.36
C ILE A 191 -24.08 5.50 -0.63
N LEU A 192 -24.81 5.62 -1.74
CA LEU A 192 -24.89 4.60 -2.77
C LEU A 192 -23.52 4.31 -3.38
N ASP A 193 -22.73 5.32 -3.72
CA ASP A 193 -21.36 5.15 -4.21
C ASP A 193 -20.50 4.31 -3.24
N VAL A 194 -20.55 4.64 -1.95
CA VAL A 194 -19.79 3.89 -0.93
C VAL A 194 -20.28 2.45 -0.82
N MET A 195 -21.59 2.23 -0.91
CA MET A 195 -22.15 0.88 -0.90
C MET A 195 -21.69 0.06 -2.12
N GLU A 196 -21.74 0.63 -3.31
CA GLU A 196 -21.32 -0.04 -4.55
C GLU A 196 -19.82 -0.40 -4.53
N ILE A 197 -18.97 0.54 -4.09
CA ILE A 197 -17.53 0.31 -3.95
C ILE A 197 -17.27 -0.77 -2.89
N THR A 198 -17.99 -0.72 -1.77
CA THR A 198 -17.87 -1.71 -0.68
C THR A 198 -18.31 -3.09 -1.14
N ASP A 199 -19.47 -3.22 -1.78
CA ASP A 199 -19.98 -4.48 -2.31
C ASP A 199 -19.01 -5.10 -3.32
N SER A 200 -18.54 -4.29 -4.28
CA SER A 200 -17.56 -4.72 -5.27
C SER A 200 -16.24 -5.15 -4.63
N GLY A 201 -15.75 -4.39 -3.65
CA GLY A 201 -14.53 -4.70 -2.91
C GLY A 201 -14.64 -6.02 -2.15
N LEU A 202 -15.74 -6.23 -1.42
CA LEU A 202 -15.98 -7.47 -0.66
C LEU A 202 -16.09 -8.70 -1.57
N LYS A 203 -16.75 -8.56 -2.73
CA LYS A 203 -16.80 -9.64 -3.74
C LYS A 203 -15.42 -10.01 -4.25
N ARG A 204 -14.56 -9.03 -4.51
CA ARG A 204 -13.16 -9.26 -4.89
C ARG A 204 -12.34 -9.92 -3.78
N MET A 205 -12.67 -9.67 -2.52
CA MET A 205 -12.08 -10.34 -1.34
C MET A 205 -12.63 -11.75 -1.10
N GLY A 206 -13.45 -12.29 -1.99
CA GLY A 206 -13.98 -13.65 -1.88
C GLY A 206 -15.28 -13.78 -1.10
N ILE A 207 -15.99 -12.68 -0.82
CA ILE A 207 -17.31 -12.66 -0.19
C ILE A 207 -18.36 -12.46 -1.29
N PRO A 208 -18.96 -13.51 -1.86
CA PRO A 208 -19.76 -13.39 -3.08
C PRO A 208 -21.10 -12.67 -2.88
N ASN A 209 -21.67 -12.76 -1.68
CA ASN A 209 -22.96 -12.16 -1.33
C ASN A 209 -22.84 -11.32 -0.04
N PRO A 210 -22.14 -10.17 -0.08
CA PRO A 210 -21.95 -9.35 1.12
C PRO A 210 -23.27 -8.76 1.58
N LYS A 211 -23.50 -8.75 2.89
CA LYS A 211 -24.65 -8.09 3.52
C LYS A 211 -24.16 -6.77 4.12
N LEU A 212 -24.67 -5.66 3.62
CA LEU A 212 -24.31 -4.33 4.08
C LEU A 212 -25.38 -3.80 5.04
N GLY A 213 -25.00 -3.54 6.29
CA GLY A 213 -25.83 -2.84 7.27
C GLY A 213 -25.53 -1.35 7.23
N ILE A 214 -26.55 -0.51 7.12
CA ILE A 214 -26.39 0.94 7.11
C ILE A 214 -27.06 1.48 8.38
N PRO A 215 -26.26 1.98 9.36
CA PRO A 215 -26.84 2.59 10.54
C PRO A 215 -27.47 3.95 10.20
N GLY A 216 -28.50 4.33 10.94
CA GLY A 216 -29.04 5.68 10.88
C GLY A 216 -28.02 6.71 11.39
N LEU A 217 -28.12 7.94 10.88
CA LEU A 217 -27.26 9.05 11.30
C LEU A 217 -27.49 9.41 12.77
N ASN A 218 -28.72 9.26 13.25
CA ASN A 218 -29.13 9.47 14.63
C ASN A 218 -30.05 8.32 15.09
N PRO A 219 -30.40 8.24 16.41
CA PRO A 219 -31.19 7.12 16.94
C PRO A 219 -32.56 6.94 16.30
N HIS A 220 -33.16 8.00 15.77
CA HIS A 220 -34.52 7.99 15.21
C HIS A 220 -34.53 8.13 13.67
N ALA A 221 -33.35 8.16 13.04
CA ALA A 221 -33.17 8.21 11.58
C ALA A 221 -33.97 9.32 10.85
N GLY A 222 -34.32 10.42 11.55
CA GLY A 222 -35.07 11.52 11.02
C GLY A 222 -34.88 12.81 11.79
#